data_0b7fe4b70f9978a9f52d8f8b466b4af0
#
_entry.id   0b7fe4b70f9978a9f52d8f8b466b4af0
#
_cell.length_a   1.000
_cell.length_b   1.000
_cell.length_c   1.000
_cell.angle_alpha   90.00
_cell.angle_beta   90.00
_cell.angle_gamma   90.00
#
_symmetry.space_group_name_H-M   'P 1'
#
loop_
_entity.id
_entity.type
_entity.pdbx_description
1 polymer ?
#
loop_
_entity_poly.entity_id
_entity_poly.type
_entity_poly.pdbx_seq_one_letter_code
_entity_poly.pdbx_strand_id
1 'polypeptide(L)'
;LLQTRQALLHELSTLTYGSIEIRENNSNKYLYVHYREDGRLLTKYIGEYSEGLYNLILKNNIRAREIKKNINKITKSLKQLNYTDEELSPDIEKNIDFAKRHLVDTIYKQAILEGVATTYADTENIIEGGKVNNMTSEDIMKIVNLKHAWEFILNKSVILSPTNFALLCEINKLIEEGFYYSAGKLRNVPVTIGGTS
;
A
#
# COMPACT_ATOMS: atom_id res chain seq x y z
N LEU A 1 12.39 16.61 -0.03
CA LEU A 1 12.48 15.96 1.29
C LEU A 1 11.19 15.22 1.66
N LEU A 2 10.00 15.84 1.55
CA LEU A 2 8.73 15.19 1.89
C LEU A 2 8.44 14.00 0.99
N GLN A 3 8.51 14.15 -0.32
CA GLN A 3 8.32 13.07 -1.28
C GLN A 3 9.31 11.92 -1.05
N THR A 4 10.58 12.24 -0.79
CA THR A 4 11.60 11.24 -0.49
C THR A 4 11.28 10.49 0.81
N ARG A 5 10.82 11.20 1.85
CA ARG A 5 10.39 10.59 3.11
C ARG A 5 9.22 9.64 2.89
N GLN A 6 8.23 10.04 2.08
CA GLN A 6 7.07 9.21 1.74
C GLN A 6 7.45 7.95 0.98
N ALA A 7 8.29 8.08 -0.06
CA ALA A 7 8.76 6.92 -0.81
C ALA A 7 9.50 5.92 0.10
N LEU A 8 10.31 6.41 1.03
CA LEU A 8 11.00 5.58 2.01
C LEU A 8 10.03 4.92 3.02
N LEU A 9 9.00 5.62 3.46
CA LEU A 9 7.96 5.06 4.33
C LEU A 9 7.17 3.97 3.61
N HIS A 10 6.82 4.20 2.35
CA HIS A 10 6.16 3.20 1.52
C HIS A 10 7.06 1.97 1.31
N GLU A 11 8.32 2.16 0.91
CA GLU A 11 9.26 1.04 0.77
C GLU A 11 9.38 0.25 2.08
N LEU A 12 9.46 0.94 3.23
CA LEU A 12 9.56 0.29 4.54
C LEU A 12 8.31 -0.57 4.84
N SER A 13 7.12 -0.12 4.46
CA SER A 13 5.86 -0.84 4.70
C SER A 13 5.74 -2.12 3.86
N THR A 14 6.40 -2.19 2.71
CA THR A 14 6.41 -3.39 1.85
C THR A 14 7.42 -4.45 2.31
N LEU A 15 8.40 -4.08 3.14
CA LEU A 15 9.43 -5.01 3.60
C LEU A 15 8.94 -5.88 4.76
N THR A 16 9.15 -7.17 4.66
CA THR A 16 9.06 -8.07 5.81
C THR A 16 10.41 -8.09 6.52
N TYR A 17 10.48 -7.50 7.71
CA TYR A 17 11.69 -7.39 8.52
C TYR A 17 11.38 -7.51 10.02
N GLY A 18 12.36 -7.89 10.81
CA GLY A 18 12.24 -8.05 12.25
C GLY A 18 13.20 -9.09 12.81
N SER A 19 13.00 -9.47 14.06
CA SER A 19 13.78 -10.54 14.71
C SER A 19 13.33 -11.90 14.17
N ILE A 20 14.26 -12.69 13.66
CA ILE A 20 13.97 -13.99 13.06
C ILE A 20 13.92 -15.06 14.14
N GLU A 21 12.89 -15.90 14.12
CA GLU A 21 12.77 -17.10 14.92
C GLU A 21 12.54 -18.30 13.99
N ILE A 22 13.28 -19.39 14.25
CA ILE A 22 13.08 -20.67 13.58
C ILE A 22 12.43 -21.62 14.57
N ARG A 23 11.25 -22.12 14.24
CA ARG A 23 10.55 -23.16 15.04
C ARG A 23 10.60 -24.48 14.32
N GLU A 24 10.84 -25.53 15.05
CA GLU A 24 10.85 -26.92 14.55
C GLU A 24 9.59 -27.63 15.02
N ASN A 25 8.90 -28.26 14.07
CA ASN A 25 7.74 -29.08 14.33
C ASN A 25 7.73 -30.29 13.38
N ASN A 26 7.67 -31.52 13.92
CA ASN A 26 7.65 -32.76 13.16
C ASN A 26 8.77 -32.85 12.10
N SER A 27 10.01 -32.53 12.46
CA SER A 27 11.20 -32.53 11.59
C SER A 27 11.21 -31.42 10.51
N ASN A 28 10.19 -30.59 10.42
CA ASN A 28 10.15 -29.43 9.54
C ASN A 28 10.49 -28.17 10.32
N LYS A 29 11.21 -27.28 9.65
CA LYS A 29 11.57 -25.97 10.22
C LYS A 29 10.72 -24.88 9.60
N TYR A 30 10.25 -23.95 10.42
CA TYR A 30 9.38 -22.86 10.00
C TYR A 30 9.97 -21.53 10.45
N LEU A 31 9.84 -20.51 9.60
CA LEU A 31 10.41 -19.20 9.80
C LEU A 31 9.32 -18.23 10.25
N TYR A 32 9.61 -17.55 11.37
CA TYR A 32 8.76 -16.50 11.93
C TYR A 32 9.56 -15.21 12.06
N VAL A 33 8.87 -14.09 11.98
CA VAL A 33 9.46 -12.77 12.21
C VAL A 33 8.68 -12.05 13.29
N HIS A 34 9.41 -11.54 14.27
CA HIS A 34 8.87 -10.71 15.34
C HIS A 34 9.13 -9.24 15.01
N TYR A 35 8.11 -8.44 15.06
CA TYR A 35 8.20 -7.00 14.84
C TYR A 35 7.30 -6.26 15.83
N ARG A 36 7.52 -4.95 15.95
CA ARG A 36 6.70 -4.10 16.81
C ARG A 36 5.85 -3.17 15.95
N GLU A 37 4.57 -3.14 16.26
CA GLU A 37 3.60 -2.23 15.69
C GLU A 37 2.80 -1.62 16.85
N ASP A 38 2.69 -0.31 16.89
CA ASP A 38 2.02 0.47 17.95
C ASP A 38 2.43 0.04 19.39
N GLY A 39 3.73 -0.23 19.57
CA GLY A 39 4.29 -0.66 20.85
C GLY A 39 4.06 -2.13 21.20
N ARG A 40 3.25 -2.86 20.45
CA ARG A 40 2.96 -4.29 20.66
C ARG A 40 3.95 -5.15 19.88
N LEU A 41 4.38 -6.25 20.49
CA LEU A 41 5.18 -7.27 19.82
C LEU A 41 4.24 -8.20 19.06
N LEU A 42 4.40 -8.26 17.75
CA LEU A 42 3.65 -9.14 16.86
C LEU A 42 4.58 -10.20 16.26
N THR A 43 4.01 -11.36 15.97
CA THR A 43 4.71 -12.47 15.33
C THR A 43 4.02 -12.82 14.03
N LYS A 44 4.77 -12.83 12.94
CA LYS A 44 4.27 -13.21 11.61
C LYS A 44 4.92 -14.52 11.18
N TYR A 45 4.11 -15.48 10.78
CA TYR A 45 4.57 -16.66 10.07
C TYR A 45 4.96 -16.29 8.64
N ILE A 46 6.12 -16.72 8.18
CA ILE A 46 6.64 -16.37 6.86
C ILE A 46 6.58 -17.55 5.89
N GLY A 47 6.88 -18.76 6.37
CA GLY A 47 6.86 -19.96 5.55
C GLY A 47 7.74 -21.06 6.10
N GLU A 48 7.88 -22.16 5.35
CA GLU A 48 8.88 -23.17 5.63
C GLU A 48 10.29 -22.58 5.50
N TYR A 49 11.18 -23.02 6.38
CA TYR A 49 12.56 -22.54 6.36
C TYR A 49 13.25 -22.94 5.05
N SER A 50 13.79 -21.95 4.40
CA SER A 50 14.80 -22.14 3.36
C SER A 50 15.91 -21.11 3.55
N GLU A 51 17.11 -21.43 3.14
CA GLU A 51 18.24 -20.53 3.22
C GLU A 51 18.00 -19.23 2.42
N GLY A 52 17.34 -19.36 1.26
CA GLY A 52 16.93 -18.23 0.43
C GLY A 52 15.97 -17.28 1.16
N LEU A 53 14.94 -17.82 1.82
CA LEU A 53 13.96 -17.04 2.58
C LEU A 53 14.62 -16.38 3.81
N TYR A 54 15.45 -17.11 4.52
CA TYR A 54 16.21 -16.59 5.66
C TYR A 54 17.11 -15.42 5.24
N ASN A 55 17.87 -15.59 4.16
CA ASN A 55 18.75 -14.55 3.63
C ASN A 55 17.98 -13.34 3.09
N LEU A 56 16.78 -13.55 2.54
CA LEU A 56 15.90 -12.45 2.14
C LEU A 56 15.50 -11.58 3.34
N ILE A 57 15.09 -12.19 4.46
CA ILE A 57 14.74 -11.44 5.67
C ILE A 57 15.96 -10.71 6.25
N LEU A 58 17.15 -11.32 6.21
CA LEU A 58 18.38 -10.63 6.62
C LEU A 58 18.65 -9.40 5.76
N LYS A 59 18.55 -9.50 4.43
CA LYS A 59 18.68 -8.36 3.51
C LYS A 59 17.62 -7.28 3.81
N ASN A 60 16.39 -7.68 4.02
CA ASN A 60 15.31 -6.77 4.37
C ASN A 60 15.59 -6.05 5.71
N ASN A 61 16.18 -6.74 6.69
CA ASN A 61 16.57 -6.14 7.97
C ASN A 61 17.64 -5.05 7.78
N ILE A 62 18.63 -5.29 6.93
CA ILE A 62 19.67 -4.30 6.59
C ILE A 62 19.00 -3.10 5.91
N ARG A 63 18.19 -3.36 4.88
CA ARG A 63 17.49 -2.32 4.12
C ARG A 63 16.56 -1.49 5.00
N ALA A 64 15.79 -2.13 5.88
CA ALA A 64 14.92 -1.45 6.81
C ALA A 64 15.67 -0.52 7.77
N ARG A 65 16.86 -0.91 8.23
CA ARG A 65 17.73 -0.05 9.06
C ARG A 65 18.21 1.18 8.32
N GLU A 66 18.64 1.01 7.06
CA GLU A 66 19.06 2.12 6.20
C GLU A 66 17.92 3.11 5.94
N ILE A 67 16.74 2.58 5.59
CA ILE A 67 15.54 3.38 5.36
C ILE A 67 15.18 4.17 6.62
N LYS A 68 15.11 3.53 7.78
CA LYS A 68 14.82 4.19 9.07
C LYS A 68 15.82 5.29 9.40
N LYS A 69 17.11 5.06 9.13
CA LYS A 69 18.16 6.07 9.32
C LYS A 69 17.94 7.27 8.41
N ASN A 70 17.60 7.04 7.13
CA ASN A 70 17.32 8.10 6.17
C ASN A 70 16.05 8.88 6.51
N ILE A 71 14.97 8.21 6.90
CA ILE A 71 13.74 8.85 7.38
C ILE A 71 14.06 9.77 8.57
N ASN A 72 14.80 9.29 9.56
CA ASN A 72 15.19 10.10 10.71
C ASN A 72 16.03 11.32 10.34
N LYS A 73 16.95 11.18 9.38
CA LYS A 73 17.76 12.28 8.86
C LYS A 73 16.88 13.33 8.18
N ILE A 74 15.98 12.88 7.30
CA ILE A 74 15.04 13.78 6.59
C ILE A 74 14.11 14.48 7.59
N THR A 75 13.56 13.77 8.57
CA THR A 75 12.70 14.33 9.60
C THR A 75 13.41 15.41 10.43
N LYS A 76 14.68 15.20 10.75
CA LYS A 76 15.50 16.24 11.42
C LYS A 76 15.68 17.48 10.54
N SER A 77 15.97 17.30 9.25
CA SER A 77 16.10 18.40 8.30
C SER A 77 14.80 19.15 8.12
N LEU A 78 13.65 18.46 8.07
CA LEU A 78 12.34 19.10 8.00
C LEU A 78 12.05 19.94 9.26
N LYS A 79 12.38 19.44 10.45
CA LYS A 79 12.25 20.22 11.70
C LYS A 79 13.13 21.48 11.70
N GLN A 80 14.36 21.42 11.15
CA GLN A 80 15.23 22.59 11.01
C GLN A 80 14.66 23.65 10.05
N LEU A 81 13.83 23.23 9.10
CA LEU A 81 13.10 24.10 8.18
C LEU A 81 11.76 24.59 8.76
N ASN A 82 11.55 24.44 10.07
CA ASN A 82 10.29 24.74 10.78
C ASN A 82 9.08 24.00 10.20
N TYR A 83 9.31 22.87 9.52
CA TYR A 83 8.24 22.00 9.09
C TYR A 83 7.79 21.15 10.28
N THR A 84 6.56 21.33 10.68
CA THR A 84 5.86 20.45 11.60
C THR A 84 4.92 19.56 10.78
N ASP A 85 4.88 18.27 11.07
CA ASP A 85 3.80 17.43 10.54
C ASP A 85 2.50 18.01 11.14
N GLU A 86 1.70 18.67 10.31
CA GLU A 86 0.42 19.20 10.76
C GLU A 86 -0.42 18.03 11.28
N GLU A 87 -0.99 18.22 12.47
CA GLU A 87 -1.95 17.26 12.98
C GLU A 87 -3.23 17.37 12.16
N LEU A 88 -3.80 16.22 11.83
CA LEU A 88 -5.10 16.19 11.17
C LEU A 88 -6.15 16.72 12.14
N SER A 89 -7.09 17.51 11.63
CA SER A 89 -8.21 17.90 12.48
C SER A 89 -9.03 16.66 12.87
N PRO A 90 -9.68 16.65 14.05
CA PRO A 90 -10.50 15.52 14.50
C PRO A 90 -11.56 15.08 13.49
N ASP A 91 -12.07 15.99 12.68
CA ASP A 91 -13.06 15.69 11.66
C ASP A 91 -12.43 14.99 10.45
N ILE A 92 -11.23 15.38 10.05
CA ILE A 92 -10.47 14.65 9.00
C ILE A 92 -10.11 13.25 9.48
N GLU A 93 -9.66 13.09 10.73
CA GLU A 93 -9.37 11.76 11.30
C GLU A 93 -10.60 10.86 11.30
N LYS A 94 -11.76 11.37 11.72
CA LYS A 94 -13.04 10.62 11.65
C LYS A 94 -13.39 10.20 10.23
N ASN A 95 -13.18 11.08 9.25
CA ASN A 95 -13.46 10.77 7.84
C ASN A 95 -12.50 9.70 7.31
N ILE A 96 -11.22 9.74 7.69
CA ILE A 96 -10.25 8.69 7.36
C ILE A 96 -10.67 7.35 7.96
N ASP A 97 -11.05 7.33 9.24
CA ASP A 97 -11.51 6.12 9.91
C ASP A 97 -12.79 5.57 9.30
N PHE A 98 -13.70 6.45 8.90
CA PHE A 98 -14.90 6.05 8.17
C PHE A 98 -14.54 5.43 6.82
N ALA A 99 -13.67 6.08 6.03
CA ALA A 99 -13.24 5.57 4.73
C ALA A 99 -12.52 4.22 4.86
N LYS A 100 -11.64 4.04 5.85
CA LYS A 100 -10.96 2.77 6.12
C LYS A 100 -11.94 1.64 6.46
N ARG A 101 -12.96 1.92 7.27
CA ARG A 101 -13.98 0.91 7.63
C ARG A 101 -14.85 0.48 6.46
N HIS A 102 -15.04 1.35 5.47
CA HIS A 102 -15.84 1.08 4.27
C HIS A 102 -15.00 0.79 3.03
N LEU A 103 -13.70 0.55 3.21
CA LEU A 103 -12.75 0.42 2.11
C LEU A 103 -13.13 -0.72 1.16
N VAL A 104 -13.44 -1.89 1.67
CA VAL A 104 -13.83 -3.06 0.88
C VAL A 104 -15.09 -2.77 0.07
N ASP A 105 -16.14 -2.22 0.70
CA ASP A 105 -17.39 -1.87 0.04
C ASP A 105 -17.17 -0.82 -1.07
N THR A 106 -16.33 0.15 -0.80
CA THR A 106 -16.00 1.20 -1.76
C THR A 106 -15.26 0.64 -2.97
N ILE A 107 -14.22 -0.18 -2.74
CA ILE A 107 -13.46 -0.82 -3.83
C ILE A 107 -14.36 -1.77 -4.62
N TYR A 108 -15.19 -2.57 -3.95
CA TYR A 108 -16.15 -3.44 -4.61
C TYR A 108 -17.06 -2.67 -5.59
N LYS A 109 -17.68 -1.58 -5.13
CA LYS A 109 -18.55 -0.76 -5.95
C LYS A 109 -17.82 -0.11 -7.13
N GLN A 110 -16.61 0.38 -6.90
CA GLN A 110 -15.78 0.93 -7.98
C GLN A 110 -15.39 -0.15 -9.00
N ALA A 111 -14.98 -1.33 -8.56
CA ALA A 111 -14.65 -2.44 -9.43
C ALA A 111 -15.84 -2.81 -10.35
N ILE A 112 -17.06 -2.88 -9.80
CA ILE A 112 -18.27 -3.11 -10.59
C ILE A 112 -18.49 -2.01 -11.63
N LEU A 113 -18.29 -0.74 -11.27
CA LEU A 113 -18.41 0.39 -12.21
C LEU A 113 -17.39 0.32 -13.33
N GLU A 114 -16.19 -0.20 -13.05
CA GLU A 114 -15.13 -0.45 -14.07
C GLU A 114 -15.32 -1.76 -14.84
N GLY A 115 -16.48 -2.41 -14.69
CA GLY A 115 -16.84 -3.62 -15.42
C GLY A 115 -16.15 -4.91 -14.94
N VAL A 116 -15.59 -4.90 -13.72
CA VAL A 116 -14.97 -6.09 -13.11
C VAL A 116 -16.08 -7.03 -12.61
N ALA A 117 -16.04 -8.28 -13.06
CA ALA A 117 -16.95 -9.32 -12.59
C ALA A 117 -16.47 -9.87 -11.24
N THR A 118 -16.87 -9.27 -10.13
CA THR A 118 -16.47 -9.67 -8.77
C THR A 118 -17.66 -9.70 -7.83
N THR A 119 -17.50 -10.38 -6.70
CA THR A 119 -18.42 -10.32 -5.55
C THR A 119 -17.77 -9.54 -4.41
N TYR A 120 -18.57 -9.13 -3.41
CA TYR A 120 -18.01 -8.49 -2.22
C TYR A 120 -16.99 -9.40 -1.51
N ALA A 121 -17.30 -10.70 -1.37
CA ALA A 121 -16.42 -11.67 -0.72
C ALA A 121 -15.11 -11.89 -1.49
N ASP A 122 -15.15 -11.95 -2.83
CA ASP A 122 -13.95 -12.05 -3.64
C ASP A 122 -13.09 -10.79 -3.54
N THR A 123 -13.73 -9.62 -3.56
CA THR A 123 -13.04 -8.33 -3.38
C THR A 123 -12.35 -8.27 -2.02
N GLU A 124 -13.03 -8.67 -0.94
CA GLU A 124 -12.47 -8.74 0.41
C GLU A 124 -11.27 -9.67 0.47
N ASN A 125 -11.40 -10.90 -0.08
CA ASN A 125 -10.32 -11.86 -0.15
C ASN A 125 -9.09 -11.32 -0.89
N ILE A 126 -9.28 -10.62 -2.02
CA ILE A 126 -8.17 -10.02 -2.78
C ILE A 126 -7.49 -8.93 -1.95
N ILE A 127 -8.26 -8.06 -1.31
CA ILE A 127 -7.75 -6.98 -0.46
C ILE A 127 -6.93 -7.54 0.71
N GLU A 128 -7.34 -8.66 1.28
CA GLU A 128 -6.65 -9.35 2.37
C GLU A 128 -5.46 -10.22 1.90
N GLY A 129 -5.25 -10.32 0.59
CA GLY A 129 -4.17 -11.14 -0.01
C GLY A 129 -4.49 -12.62 -0.08
N GLY A 130 -5.77 -12.98 0.01
CA GLY A 130 -6.28 -14.33 -0.16
C GLY A 130 -6.34 -14.76 -1.63
N LYS A 131 -6.72 -16.03 -1.86
CA LYS A 131 -6.92 -16.57 -3.19
C LYS A 131 -8.39 -16.51 -3.58
N VAL A 132 -8.64 -16.14 -4.83
CA VAL A 132 -9.96 -16.20 -5.44
C VAL A 132 -9.93 -17.14 -6.63
N ASN A 133 -11.05 -17.81 -6.86
CA ASN A 133 -11.23 -18.69 -8.00
C ASN A 133 -12.17 -18.00 -9.01
N ASN A 134 -12.03 -18.36 -10.30
CA ASN A 134 -12.90 -17.86 -11.38
C ASN A 134 -12.83 -16.36 -11.68
N MET A 135 -11.73 -15.71 -11.33
CA MET A 135 -11.44 -14.35 -11.76
C MET A 135 -10.22 -14.30 -12.70
N THR A 136 -10.23 -13.38 -13.64
CA THR A 136 -9.07 -13.15 -14.49
C THR A 136 -7.96 -12.44 -13.72
N SER A 137 -6.71 -12.64 -14.14
CA SER A 137 -5.58 -11.90 -13.55
C SER A 137 -5.73 -10.38 -13.73
N GLU A 138 -6.37 -9.96 -14.83
CA GLU A 138 -6.68 -8.57 -15.12
C GLU A 138 -7.66 -7.99 -14.10
N ASP A 139 -8.76 -8.69 -13.81
CA ASP A 139 -9.76 -8.26 -12.82
C ASP A 139 -9.18 -8.18 -11.41
N ILE A 140 -8.36 -9.17 -11.04
CA ILE A 140 -7.65 -9.15 -9.76
C ILE A 140 -6.72 -7.94 -9.68
N MET A 141 -5.97 -7.65 -10.75
CA MET A 141 -5.05 -6.52 -10.79
C MET A 141 -5.79 -5.18 -10.68
N LYS A 142 -6.95 -5.01 -11.32
CA LYS A 142 -7.80 -3.82 -11.16
C LYS A 142 -8.19 -3.58 -9.70
N ILE A 143 -8.61 -4.61 -8.99
CA ILE A 143 -8.97 -4.52 -7.56
C ILE A 143 -7.74 -4.16 -6.71
N VAL A 144 -6.60 -4.78 -6.97
CA VAL A 144 -5.34 -4.49 -6.25
C VAL A 144 -4.89 -3.05 -6.50
N ASN A 145 -4.99 -2.57 -7.73
CA ASN A 145 -4.67 -1.19 -8.07
C ASN A 145 -5.59 -0.18 -7.38
N LEU A 146 -6.89 -0.45 -7.32
CA LEU A 146 -7.84 0.36 -6.55
C LEU A 146 -7.46 0.38 -5.06
N LYS A 147 -7.10 -0.77 -4.47
CA LYS A 147 -6.60 -0.83 -3.10
C LYS A 147 -5.38 0.08 -2.90
N HIS A 148 -4.37 -0.03 -3.77
CA HIS A 148 -3.17 0.80 -3.68
C HIS A 148 -3.48 2.29 -3.81
N ALA A 149 -4.39 2.66 -4.71
CA ALA A 149 -4.82 4.04 -4.86
C ALA A 149 -5.52 4.57 -3.59
N TRP A 150 -6.38 3.77 -2.97
CA TRP A 150 -7.02 4.13 -1.72
C TRP A 150 -6.04 4.22 -0.54
N GLU A 151 -5.12 3.28 -0.41
CA GLU A 151 -4.05 3.33 0.61
C GLU A 151 -3.19 4.59 0.46
N PHE A 152 -2.89 4.98 -0.80
CA PHE A 152 -2.20 6.23 -1.10
C PHE A 152 -3.01 7.45 -0.69
N ILE A 153 -4.28 7.55 -1.11
CA ILE A 153 -5.18 8.67 -0.79
C ILE A 153 -5.38 8.83 0.72
N LEU A 154 -5.49 7.73 1.46
CA LEU A 154 -5.70 7.74 2.91
C LEU A 154 -4.42 7.95 3.71
N ASN A 155 -3.28 8.14 3.05
CA ASN A 155 -2.05 8.48 3.72
C ASN A 155 -2.10 9.91 4.25
N LYS A 156 -1.79 10.10 5.53
CA LYS A 156 -1.81 11.40 6.21
C LYS A 156 -1.08 12.49 5.43
N SER A 157 0.08 12.17 4.89
CA SER A 157 0.91 13.14 4.16
C SER A 157 0.33 13.50 2.79
N VAL A 158 -0.46 12.61 2.17
CA VAL A 158 -1.22 12.90 0.95
C VAL A 158 -2.39 13.82 1.28
N ILE A 159 -3.12 13.52 2.35
CA ILE A 159 -4.25 14.34 2.83
C ILE A 159 -3.80 15.76 3.18
N LEU A 160 -2.65 15.92 3.79
CA LEU A 160 -2.07 17.22 4.12
C LEU A 160 -1.43 17.93 2.92
N SER A 161 -1.29 17.27 1.78
CA SER A 161 -0.73 17.85 0.57
C SER A 161 -1.78 18.66 -0.18
N PRO A 162 -1.40 19.77 -0.85
CA PRO A 162 -2.32 20.49 -1.73
C PRO A 162 -2.85 19.58 -2.84
N THR A 163 -4.16 19.59 -3.04
CA THR A 163 -4.77 18.94 -4.20
C THR A 163 -4.36 19.69 -5.47
N ASN A 164 -3.57 19.04 -6.29
CA ASN A 164 -3.07 19.60 -7.54
C ASN A 164 -3.09 18.56 -8.65
N PHE A 165 -2.76 18.99 -9.86
CA PHE A 165 -2.78 18.11 -11.03
C PHE A 165 -1.80 16.93 -10.91
N ALA A 166 -0.65 17.13 -10.29
CA ALA A 166 0.33 16.05 -10.09
C ALA A 166 -0.21 14.94 -9.17
N LEU A 167 -0.99 15.30 -8.15
CA LEU A 167 -1.66 14.33 -7.27
C LEU A 167 -2.69 13.50 -8.05
N LEU A 168 -3.48 14.13 -8.92
CA LEU A 168 -4.44 13.43 -9.79
C LEU A 168 -3.73 12.47 -10.75
N CYS A 169 -2.62 12.90 -11.33
CA CYS A 169 -1.80 12.04 -12.18
C CYS A 169 -1.25 10.83 -11.42
N GLU A 170 -0.81 11.00 -10.18
CA GLU A 170 -0.28 9.88 -9.38
C GLU A 170 -1.39 8.90 -8.99
N ILE A 171 -2.58 9.37 -8.63
CA ILE A 171 -3.74 8.51 -8.36
C ILE A 171 -4.12 7.72 -9.63
N ASN A 172 -4.21 8.40 -10.78
CA ASN A 172 -4.52 7.72 -12.06
C ASN A 172 -3.45 6.68 -12.41
N LYS A 173 -2.18 6.99 -12.19
CA LYS A 173 -1.08 6.05 -12.41
C LYS A 173 -1.23 4.78 -11.57
N LEU A 174 -1.59 4.91 -10.29
CA LEU A 174 -1.81 3.75 -9.41
C LEU A 174 -3.00 2.90 -9.87
N ILE A 175 -4.10 3.54 -10.31
CA ILE A 175 -5.29 2.82 -10.78
C ILE A 175 -5.00 2.08 -12.10
N GLU A 176 -4.26 2.71 -13.02
CA GLU A 176 -4.01 2.20 -14.37
C GLU A 176 -2.69 1.44 -14.50
N GLU A 177 -2.01 1.16 -13.38
CA GLU A 177 -0.72 0.46 -13.39
C GLU A 177 -0.83 -0.92 -14.05
N GLY A 178 0.04 -1.16 -15.03
CA GLY A 178 0.05 -2.41 -15.79
C GLY A 178 -0.95 -2.48 -16.94
N PHE A 179 -1.89 -1.52 -17.07
CA PHE A 179 -2.88 -1.51 -18.15
C PHE A 179 -2.53 -0.55 -19.28
N TYR A 180 -2.01 0.63 -18.95
CA TYR A 180 -1.72 1.66 -19.95
C TYR A 180 -0.34 2.29 -19.78
N TYR A 181 0.39 2.40 -20.88
CA TYR A 181 1.68 3.09 -20.92
C TYR A 181 1.57 4.59 -20.59
N SER A 182 0.37 5.16 -20.78
CA SER A 182 0.05 6.56 -20.52
C SER A 182 -0.52 6.78 -19.11
N ALA A 183 -0.54 5.76 -18.24
CA ALA A 183 -1.02 5.90 -16.87
C ALA A 183 -0.35 7.10 -16.17
N GLY A 184 -1.14 7.93 -15.51
CA GLY A 184 -0.69 9.15 -14.87
C GLY A 184 -0.33 10.32 -15.80
N LYS A 185 -0.61 10.23 -17.08
CA LYS A 185 -0.35 11.30 -18.05
C LYS A 185 -1.65 11.82 -18.66
N LEU A 186 -1.63 13.11 -19.07
CA LEU A 186 -2.71 13.64 -19.89
C LEU A 186 -2.80 12.89 -21.21
N ARG A 187 -4.01 12.50 -21.56
CA ARG A 187 -4.29 11.94 -22.88
C ARG A 187 -4.19 13.04 -23.93
N ASN A 188 -3.56 12.73 -25.02
CA ASN A 188 -3.46 13.58 -26.22
C ASN A 188 -4.36 13.09 -27.36
N VAL A 189 -5.26 12.15 -27.07
CA VAL A 189 -6.27 11.65 -28.02
C VAL A 189 -7.67 11.93 -27.50
N PRO A 190 -8.63 12.25 -28.41
CA PRO A 190 -10.03 12.41 -28.03
C PRO A 190 -10.59 11.10 -27.41
N VAL A 191 -11.50 11.25 -26.46
CA VAL A 191 -12.26 10.12 -25.90
C VAL A 191 -13.74 10.33 -26.16
N THR A 192 -14.44 9.26 -26.49
CA THR A 192 -15.89 9.25 -26.58
C THR A 192 -16.45 8.66 -25.30
N ILE A 193 -17.37 9.38 -24.66
CA ILE A 193 -18.12 8.86 -23.53
C ILE A 193 -19.25 8.01 -24.10
N GLY A 194 -19.26 6.70 -23.82
CA GLY A 194 -20.33 5.80 -24.24
C GLY A 194 -21.68 6.25 -23.68
N GLY A 195 -22.75 6.22 -24.53
CA GLY A 195 -24.10 6.57 -24.13
C GLY A 195 -24.53 8.03 -24.37
N THR A 196 -23.66 8.89 -24.88
CA THR A 196 -24.04 10.21 -25.40
C THR A 196 -24.16 10.11 -26.92
N SER A 197 -25.40 10.00 -27.41
CA SER A 197 -25.73 10.22 -28.81
C SER A 197 -25.95 11.71 -29.04
#